data_2439ac90a64669fcf803e41b294701c8
#
_entry.id   2439ac90a64669fcf803e41b294701c8
#
_cell.length_a   1.000
_cell.length_b   1.000
_cell.length_c   1.000
_cell.angle_alpha   90.00
_cell.angle_beta   90.00
_cell.angle_gamma   90.00
#
_symmetry.space_group_name_H-M   'P 1'
#
loop_
_entity.id
_entity.type
_entity.pdbx_description
1 polymer ?
#
loop_
_entity_poly.entity_id
_entity_poly.type
_entity_poly.pdbx_seq_one_letter_code
_entity_poly.pdbx_strand_id
1 'polypeptide(L)'
;MKKVLRYLLMTVMAICFSIPCFGAAEAASVALLPLINNVEGGDELASQVFYKNALSVLNSKKGFVVVENDKLTAVIDAAKIGNKVPSAATLEKIAKDGDVDIVIAVQLDKLDDKAIDSSEERRLQIDLQGYAVAYN
;
A
#
# COMPACT_ATOMS: atom_id res chain seq x y z
N MET A 1 -17.21 1.76 -8.26
CA MET A 1 -16.12 2.59 -7.72
C MET A 1 -16.19 2.82 -6.22
N LYS A 2 -17.29 3.30 -5.64
CA LYS A 2 -17.38 3.51 -4.18
C LYS A 2 -17.17 2.24 -3.33
N LYS A 3 -17.62 1.07 -3.80
CA LYS A 3 -17.44 -0.22 -3.09
C LYS A 3 -15.99 -0.71 -3.16
N VAL A 4 -15.34 -0.60 -4.32
CA VAL A 4 -13.91 -0.93 -4.51
C VAL A 4 -13.04 -0.10 -3.57
N LEU A 5 -13.30 1.19 -3.55
CA LEU A 5 -12.61 2.12 -2.69
C LEU A 5 -12.74 1.74 -1.20
N ARG A 6 -13.92 1.26 -0.81
CA ARG A 6 -14.22 0.86 0.57
C ARG A 6 -13.46 -0.41 0.96
N TYR A 7 -13.36 -1.40 0.08
CA TYR A 7 -12.60 -2.63 0.33
C TYR A 7 -11.09 -2.37 0.30
N LEU A 8 -10.63 -1.56 -0.63
CA LEU A 8 -9.24 -1.13 -0.69
C LEU A 8 -8.84 -0.38 0.58
N LEU A 9 -9.71 0.50 1.06
CA LEU A 9 -9.52 1.22 2.32
C LEU A 9 -9.49 0.29 3.53
N MET A 10 -10.38 -0.72 3.58
CA MET A 10 -10.39 -1.73 4.63
C MET A 10 -9.12 -2.58 4.64
N THR A 11 -8.57 -2.91 3.49
CA THR A 11 -7.33 -3.69 3.40
C THR A 11 -6.12 -2.88 3.87
N VAL A 12 -6.05 -1.62 3.49
CA VAL A 12 -5.00 -0.71 4.02
C VAL A 12 -5.13 -0.55 5.53
N MET A 13 -6.36 -0.43 6.05
CA MET A 13 -6.60 -0.41 7.49
C MET A 13 -6.16 -1.72 8.17
N ALA A 14 -6.43 -2.88 7.58
CA ALA A 14 -6.01 -4.17 8.12
C ALA A 14 -4.48 -4.30 8.21
N ILE A 15 -3.77 -3.81 7.20
CA ILE A 15 -2.30 -3.75 7.20
C ILE A 15 -1.80 -2.84 8.33
N CYS A 16 -2.42 -1.67 8.53
CA CYS A 16 -2.06 -0.76 9.61
C CYS A 16 -2.29 -1.36 11.02
N PHE A 17 -3.31 -2.20 11.18
CA PHE A 17 -3.56 -2.89 12.46
C PHE A 17 -2.61 -4.06 12.74
N SER A 18 -2.00 -4.63 11.71
CA SER A 18 -1.06 -5.75 11.84
C SER A 18 0.37 -5.29 12.18
N ILE A 19 0.63 -4.00 12.12
CA ILE A 19 1.95 -3.45 12.45
C ILE A 19 2.09 -3.41 13.98
N PRO A 20 3.12 -4.03 14.55
CA PRO A 20 3.34 -3.98 15.99
C PRO A 20 3.47 -2.53 16.46
N CYS A 21 2.78 -2.20 17.54
CA CYS A 21 2.90 -0.89 18.17
C CYS A 21 4.34 -0.68 18.65
N PHE A 22 5.07 0.18 17.97
CA PHE A 22 6.33 0.71 18.49
C PHE A 22 6.06 1.60 19.69
N GLY A 23 6.95 1.50 20.70
CA GLY A 23 6.79 2.14 22.00
C GLY A 23 6.45 3.63 21.93
N ALA A 24 5.74 4.10 22.92
CA ALA A 24 4.87 5.28 23.03
C ALA A 24 5.48 6.67 22.79
N ALA A 25 6.74 6.86 22.37
CA ALA A 25 7.38 8.18 22.41
C ALA A 25 7.53 8.89 21.06
N GLU A 26 7.69 8.18 19.95
CA GLU A 26 7.90 8.79 18.63
C GLU A 26 7.02 8.14 17.57
N ALA A 27 6.51 8.95 16.63
CA ALA A 27 5.78 8.45 15.50
C ALA A 27 6.71 7.68 14.54
N ALA A 28 6.32 6.47 14.14
CA ALA A 28 7.08 5.69 13.18
C ALA A 28 7.02 6.33 11.79
N SER A 29 8.16 6.45 11.14
CA SER A 29 8.26 6.92 9.77
C SER A 29 7.87 5.81 8.79
N VAL A 30 6.99 6.12 7.84
CA VAL A 30 6.43 5.17 6.89
C VAL A 30 6.71 5.58 5.47
N ALA A 31 7.24 4.66 4.67
CA ALA A 31 7.29 4.78 3.23
C ALA A 31 6.18 3.93 2.59
N LEU A 32 5.36 4.56 1.78
CA LEU A 32 4.36 3.87 0.96
C LEU A 32 4.89 3.76 -0.47
N LEU A 33 5.11 2.52 -0.92
CA LEU A 33 5.52 2.28 -2.30
C LEU A 33 4.33 2.48 -3.26
N PRO A 34 4.60 2.83 -4.53
CA PRO A 34 3.56 2.86 -5.56
C PRO A 34 2.83 1.52 -5.64
N LEU A 35 1.53 1.56 -5.91
CA LEU A 35 0.74 0.34 -6.10
C LEU A 35 1.29 -0.48 -7.28
N ILE A 36 1.59 -1.74 -7.01
CA ILE A 36 1.92 -2.70 -8.06
C ILE A 36 0.60 -3.22 -8.64
N ASN A 37 0.22 -2.68 -9.79
CA ASN A 37 -1.05 -3.00 -10.43
C ASN A 37 -0.85 -3.99 -11.57
N ASN A 38 -1.23 -5.24 -11.36
CA ASN A 38 -1.15 -6.33 -12.34
C ASN A 38 -2.49 -6.60 -13.02
N VAL A 39 -3.50 -5.79 -12.77
CA VAL A 39 -4.82 -5.95 -13.40
C VAL A 39 -4.70 -5.64 -14.88
N GLU A 40 -5.15 -6.55 -15.73
CA GLU A 40 -5.16 -6.39 -17.17
C GLU A 40 -6.06 -5.19 -17.55
N GLY A 41 -5.52 -4.25 -18.32
CA GLY A 41 -6.18 -2.97 -18.56
C GLY A 41 -6.25 -2.05 -17.34
N GLY A 42 -5.41 -2.31 -16.34
CA GLY A 42 -5.38 -1.60 -15.06
C GLY A 42 -5.29 -0.09 -15.23
N ASP A 43 -6.31 0.58 -14.72
CA ASP A 43 -6.47 2.01 -14.81
C ASP A 43 -5.41 2.70 -13.93
N GLU A 44 -4.62 3.58 -14.51
CA GLU A 44 -3.70 4.45 -13.79
C GLU A 44 -4.43 5.28 -12.71
N LEU A 45 -5.69 5.61 -12.98
CA LEU A 45 -6.57 6.28 -12.02
C LEU A 45 -6.78 5.44 -10.75
N ALA A 46 -6.91 4.12 -10.87
CA ALA A 46 -7.04 3.23 -9.72
C ALA A 46 -5.80 3.27 -8.82
N SER A 47 -4.61 3.30 -9.43
CA SER A 47 -3.34 3.42 -8.70
C SER A 47 -3.22 4.78 -7.98
N GLN A 48 -3.60 5.86 -8.64
CA GLN A 48 -3.58 7.20 -8.04
C GLN A 48 -4.59 7.33 -6.90
N VAL A 49 -5.81 6.81 -7.08
CA VAL A 49 -6.87 6.83 -6.05
C VAL A 49 -6.45 5.99 -4.85
N PHE A 50 -5.85 4.81 -5.09
CA PHE A 50 -5.30 3.98 -4.02
C PHE A 50 -4.26 4.75 -3.21
N TYR A 51 -3.25 5.30 -3.88
CA TYR A 51 -2.14 5.99 -3.23
C TYR A 51 -2.64 7.15 -2.37
N LYS A 52 -3.47 8.01 -2.93
CA LYS A 52 -4.06 9.16 -2.23
C LYS A 52 -4.87 8.76 -1.00
N ASN A 53 -5.68 7.69 -1.11
CA ASN A 53 -6.48 7.22 0.02
C ASN A 53 -5.63 6.54 1.08
N ALA A 54 -4.62 5.76 0.69
CA ALA A 54 -3.68 5.14 1.62
C ALA A 54 -2.92 6.19 2.42
N LEU A 55 -2.43 7.24 1.75
CA LEU A 55 -1.80 8.39 2.42
C LEU A 55 -2.76 9.06 3.41
N SER A 56 -4.00 9.29 3.02
CA SER A 56 -5.01 9.90 3.90
C SER A 56 -5.25 9.06 5.16
N VAL A 57 -5.36 7.74 5.00
CA VAL A 57 -5.56 6.83 6.14
C VAL A 57 -4.34 6.82 7.06
N LEU A 58 -3.14 6.69 6.50
CA LEU A 58 -1.90 6.67 7.28
C LEU A 58 -1.71 7.98 8.06
N ASN A 59 -1.92 9.12 7.40
CA ASN A 59 -1.80 10.44 8.03
C ASN A 59 -2.88 10.70 9.10
N SER A 60 -4.03 10.02 9.04
CA SER A 60 -5.09 10.13 10.04
C SER A 60 -4.80 9.33 11.32
N LYS A 61 -3.84 8.40 11.28
CA LYS A 61 -3.47 7.56 12.41
C LYS A 61 -2.38 8.21 13.25
N LYS A 62 -2.65 8.33 14.54
CA LYS A 62 -1.62 8.73 15.50
C LYS A 62 -0.53 7.66 15.57
N GLY A 63 0.70 8.08 15.54
CA GLY A 63 1.86 7.18 15.64
C GLY A 63 2.52 6.84 14.31
N PHE A 64 2.04 7.37 13.19
CA PHE A 64 2.68 7.23 11.88
C PHE A 64 2.92 8.59 11.24
N VAL A 65 4.05 8.72 10.57
CA VAL A 65 4.39 9.86 9.72
C VAL A 65 4.80 9.32 8.36
N VAL A 66 4.05 9.64 7.32
CA VAL A 66 4.42 9.26 5.96
C VAL A 66 5.54 10.16 5.47
N VAL A 67 6.62 9.54 5.00
CA VAL A 67 7.79 10.23 4.46
C VAL A 67 7.66 10.32 2.95
N GLU A 68 7.71 11.52 2.42
CA GLU A 68 7.76 11.81 1.00
C GLU A 68 8.87 12.82 0.76
N ASN A 69 10.01 12.34 0.27
CA ASN A 69 11.14 13.20 -0.06
C ASN A 69 11.94 12.65 -1.24
N ASP A 70 12.77 13.49 -1.83
CA ASP A 70 13.55 13.14 -3.01
C ASP A 70 14.54 11.99 -2.76
N LYS A 71 15.09 11.91 -1.54
CA LYS A 71 15.99 10.81 -1.14
C LYS A 71 15.27 9.47 -1.20
N LEU A 72 14.08 9.38 -0.59
CA LEU A 72 13.28 8.16 -0.59
C LEU A 72 12.82 7.79 -2.00
N THR A 73 12.39 8.76 -2.79
CA THR A 73 12.02 8.55 -4.19
C THR A 73 13.20 7.96 -4.98
N ALA A 74 14.39 8.52 -4.84
CA ALA A 74 15.58 7.99 -5.50
C ALA A 74 15.93 6.55 -5.07
N VAL A 75 15.74 6.22 -3.79
CA VAL A 75 15.95 4.85 -3.26
C VAL A 75 14.94 3.87 -3.85
N ILE A 76 13.68 4.26 -3.93
CA ILE A 76 12.60 3.45 -4.52
C ILE A 76 12.87 3.22 -6.01
N ASP A 77 13.23 4.24 -6.75
CA ASP A 77 13.56 4.14 -8.18
C ASP A 77 14.78 3.24 -8.43
N ALA A 78 15.80 3.35 -7.58
CA ALA A 78 17.00 2.51 -7.66
C ALA A 78 16.70 1.03 -7.36
N ALA A 79 15.68 0.74 -6.57
CA ALA A 79 15.26 -0.62 -6.26
C ALA A 79 14.61 -1.35 -7.44
N LYS A 80 14.21 -0.62 -8.49
CA LYS A 80 13.62 -1.17 -9.74
C LYS A 80 12.49 -2.15 -9.45
N ILE A 81 11.48 -1.69 -8.73
CA ILE A 81 10.31 -2.49 -8.37
C ILE A 81 9.58 -2.91 -9.65
N GLY A 82 9.42 -4.21 -9.84
CA GLY A 82 8.74 -4.78 -10.99
C GLY A 82 7.24 -4.97 -10.73
N ASN A 83 6.69 -6.05 -11.26
CA ASN A 83 5.27 -6.40 -11.16
C ASN A 83 4.94 -7.29 -9.95
N LYS A 84 5.87 -7.46 -9.04
CA LYS A 84 5.70 -8.25 -7.80
C LYS A 84 6.18 -7.47 -6.61
N VAL A 85 5.58 -7.78 -5.47
CA VAL A 85 6.07 -7.26 -4.20
C VAL A 85 7.54 -7.61 -4.03
N PRO A 86 8.39 -6.62 -3.71
CA PRO A 86 9.81 -6.86 -3.49
C PRO A 86 10.06 -7.88 -2.37
N SER A 87 11.19 -8.57 -2.43
CA SER A 87 11.61 -9.46 -1.34
C SER A 87 11.81 -8.69 -0.04
N ALA A 88 11.74 -9.40 1.08
CA ALA A 88 12.00 -8.81 2.40
C ALA A 88 13.33 -8.07 2.44
N ALA A 89 14.40 -8.67 1.88
CA ALA A 89 15.71 -8.04 1.81
C ALA A 89 15.72 -6.72 1.01
N THR A 90 14.94 -6.63 -0.06
CA THR A 90 14.79 -5.38 -0.84
C THR A 90 14.02 -4.34 -0.04
N LEU A 91 12.95 -4.72 0.65
CA LEU A 91 12.16 -3.82 1.50
C LEU A 91 13.00 -3.29 2.68
N GLU A 92 13.78 -4.15 3.33
CA GLU A 92 14.73 -3.75 4.39
C GLU A 92 15.77 -2.76 3.86
N LYS A 93 16.29 -3.01 2.65
CA LYS A 93 17.24 -2.09 2.02
C LYS A 93 16.60 -0.73 1.75
N ILE A 94 15.36 -0.69 1.25
CA ILE A 94 14.61 0.55 1.03
C ILE A 94 14.40 1.28 2.36
N ALA A 95 14.03 0.57 3.42
CA ALA A 95 13.84 1.15 4.73
C ALA A 95 15.13 1.80 5.26
N LYS A 96 16.24 1.06 5.17
CA LYS A 96 17.55 1.51 5.64
C LYS A 96 18.09 2.70 4.84
N ASP A 97 18.10 2.59 3.52
CA ASP A 97 18.66 3.62 2.64
C ASP A 97 17.75 4.86 2.58
N GLY A 98 16.43 4.66 2.72
CA GLY A 98 15.43 5.72 2.79
C GLY A 98 15.28 6.36 4.16
N ASP A 99 15.89 5.76 5.19
CA ASP A 99 15.80 6.23 6.59
C ASP A 99 14.34 6.28 7.08
N VAL A 100 13.64 5.16 6.92
CA VAL A 100 12.25 4.97 7.37
C VAL A 100 12.12 3.70 8.19
N ASP A 101 11.20 3.72 9.15
CA ASP A 101 10.98 2.58 10.06
C ASP A 101 10.14 1.48 9.42
N ILE A 102 9.21 1.87 8.54
CA ILE A 102 8.24 0.95 7.94
C ILE A 102 8.16 1.20 6.45
N VAL A 103 8.19 0.13 5.65
CA VAL A 103 7.91 0.17 4.21
C VAL A 103 6.67 -0.64 3.91
N ILE A 104 5.70 -0.04 3.24
CA ILE A 104 4.46 -0.68 2.82
C ILE A 104 4.48 -0.85 1.30
N ALA A 105 4.38 -2.10 0.86
CA ALA A 105 4.20 -2.46 -0.54
C ALA A 105 2.87 -3.18 -0.72
N VAL A 106 2.12 -2.82 -1.74
CA VAL A 106 0.83 -3.44 -2.06
C VAL A 106 0.80 -3.84 -3.52
N GLN A 107 0.35 -5.06 -3.78
CA GLN A 107 0.19 -5.62 -5.11
C GLN A 107 -1.29 -5.94 -5.34
N LEU A 108 -1.82 -5.50 -6.46
CA LEU A 108 -3.17 -5.79 -6.92
C LEU A 108 -3.08 -6.72 -8.14
N ASP A 109 -3.49 -7.98 -7.98
CA ASP A 109 -3.36 -8.99 -9.03
C ASP A 109 -4.65 -9.19 -9.83
N LYS A 110 -5.80 -8.98 -9.19
CA LYS A 110 -7.09 -9.23 -9.82
C LYS A 110 -8.14 -8.24 -9.36
N LEU A 111 -8.87 -7.76 -10.33
CA LEU A 111 -10.07 -6.97 -10.12
C LEU A 111 -11.20 -7.62 -10.93
N ASP A 112 -12.13 -8.27 -10.26
CA ASP A 112 -13.22 -8.98 -10.90
C ASP A 112 -14.54 -8.25 -10.64
N ASP A 113 -15.16 -7.73 -11.71
CA ASP A 113 -16.48 -7.10 -11.66
C ASP A 113 -17.50 -8.11 -12.21
N LYS A 114 -18.11 -8.90 -11.32
CA LYS A 114 -19.17 -9.82 -11.69
C LYS A 114 -20.52 -9.19 -11.46
N ALA A 115 -21.26 -8.99 -12.56
CA ALA A 115 -22.68 -8.72 -12.47
C ALA A 115 -23.41 -9.99 -11.99
N ILE A 116 -24.22 -9.87 -10.94
CA ILE A 116 -25.08 -10.94 -10.48
C ILE A 116 -26.41 -10.79 -11.23
N ASP A 117 -26.81 -11.86 -11.93
CA ASP A 117 -27.94 -11.91 -12.87
C ASP A 117 -29.33 -11.58 -12.31
N SER A 118 -29.48 -11.40 -11.03
CA SER A 118 -30.81 -11.20 -10.43
C SER A 118 -31.00 -9.93 -9.60
N SER A 119 -29.98 -9.16 -9.47
CA SER A 119 -30.02 -7.89 -8.76
C SER A 119 -29.00 -6.94 -9.38
N GLU A 120 -29.28 -5.65 -9.40
CA GLU A 120 -28.36 -4.60 -9.84
C GLU A 120 -27.08 -4.51 -8.96
N GLU A 121 -26.80 -5.54 -8.16
CA GLU A 121 -25.60 -5.63 -7.33
C GLU A 121 -24.43 -6.22 -8.11
N ARG A 122 -23.43 -5.40 -8.32
CA ARG A 122 -22.13 -5.84 -8.83
C ARG A 122 -21.26 -6.29 -7.66
N ARG A 123 -20.75 -7.50 -7.72
CA ARG A 123 -19.69 -7.96 -6.80
C ARG A 123 -18.33 -7.72 -7.40
N LEU A 124 -17.48 -7.09 -6.62
CA LEU A 124 -16.10 -6.87 -6.95
C LEU A 124 -15.23 -7.76 -6.07
N GLN A 125 -14.48 -8.63 -6.70
CA GLN A 125 -13.47 -9.43 -6.01
C GLN A 125 -12.10 -8.78 -6.21
N ILE A 126 -11.44 -8.47 -5.12
CA ILE A 126 -10.10 -7.88 -5.12
C ILE A 126 -9.19 -8.83 -4.36
N ASP A 127 -8.18 -9.34 -5.05
CA ASP A 127 -7.11 -10.11 -4.44
C ASP A 127 -5.92 -9.17 -4.19
N LEU A 128 -5.65 -8.90 -2.93
CA LEU A 128 -4.57 -8.02 -2.50
C LEU A 128 -3.51 -8.83 -1.76
N GLN A 129 -2.27 -8.66 -2.15
CA GLN A 129 -1.12 -9.11 -1.38
C GLN A 129 -0.39 -7.89 -0.82
N GLY A 130 -0.23 -7.85 0.48
CA GLY A 130 0.42 -6.75 1.17
C GLY A 130 1.54 -7.26 2.08
N TYR A 131 2.64 -6.51 2.10
CA TYR A 131 3.75 -6.73 3.02
C TYR A 131 4.05 -5.45 3.76
N ALA A 132 4.24 -5.56 5.06
CA ALA A 132 4.79 -4.49 5.88
C ALA A 132 6.04 -5.02 6.57
N VAL A 133 7.15 -4.36 6.39
CA VAL A 133 8.41 -4.67 7.08
C VAL A 133 8.70 -3.53 8.05
N ALA A 134 8.77 -3.86 9.34
CA ALA A 134 9.24 -2.94 10.35
C ALA A 134 10.74 -3.11 10.51
N TYR A 135 11.48 -2.04 10.39
CA TYR A 135 12.92 -1.98 10.62
C TYR A 135 13.20 -1.23 11.92
N ASN A 136 13.95 -1.86 12.83
CA ASN A 136 14.46 -1.25 14.07
C ASN A 136 15.91 -0.83 13.88
#